data_cf950a09a33fa9d37fe596f32e296f75
#
_entry.id   cf950a09a33fa9d37fe596f32e296f75
#
_cell.length_a   1.000
_cell.length_b   1.000
_cell.length_c   1.000
_cell.angle_alpha   90.00
_cell.angle_beta   90.00
_cell.angle_gamma   90.00
#
_symmetry.space_group_name_H-M   'P 1'
#
loop_
_entity.id
_entity.type
_entity.pdbx_description
1 polymer ?
#
loop_
_entity_poly.entity_id
_entity_poly.type
_entity_poly.pdbx_seq_one_letter_code
_entity_poly.pdbx_strand_id
1 'polypeptide(L)'
;MSSTAPRAEIDEGLHNGALGVSFGQRIPGLIVNGRELQAPVFNEHEVRAAAGITMVVGAVAFSFAYFQHQYIPLQAVASFFLLEFLIRVTFGIRYSPVGMAARLLMRNQAPQWVSAKPKRFAWTIGLGIALAMTIITNSGIRGWTPRSMCLVCLTMMWLESALGLCLGCKLYGWLARRGWIAKDDAVEVCADGSCEVPWAKEVQ
;
A
#
# COMPACT_ATOMS: atom_id res chain seq x y z
N MET A 1 28.82 16.60 11.58
CA MET A 1 29.15 15.21 11.89
C MET A 1 27.97 14.37 11.40
N SER A 2 28.15 13.70 10.29
CA SER A 2 27.12 12.93 9.60
C SER A 2 26.98 11.57 10.28
N SER A 3 25.87 11.33 10.99
CA SER A 3 25.54 10.02 11.53
C SER A 3 24.84 9.21 10.44
N THR A 4 25.62 8.47 9.68
CA THR A 4 25.13 7.38 8.83
C THR A 4 24.75 6.22 9.74
N ALA A 5 23.45 6.04 10.00
CA ALA A 5 22.93 4.83 10.63
C ALA A 5 23.36 3.59 9.80
N PRO A 6 23.81 2.50 10.41
CA PRO A 6 24.39 1.36 9.71
C PRO A 6 23.28 0.62 8.93
N ARG A 7 23.38 0.71 7.62
CA ARG A 7 22.46 0.08 6.64
C ARG A 7 22.66 -1.44 6.52
N ALA A 8 23.73 -1.97 7.10
CA ALA A 8 24.16 -3.36 6.96
C ALA A 8 23.57 -4.34 8.01
N GLU A 9 23.16 -3.84 9.19
CA GLU A 9 22.65 -4.72 10.27
C GLU A 9 21.17 -5.05 10.18
N ILE A 10 20.45 -4.43 9.26
CA ILE A 10 18.98 -4.62 9.11
C ILE A 10 18.63 -5.94 8.40
N ASP A 11 19.58 -6.58 7.74
CA ASP A 11 19.34 -7.74 6.87
C ASP A 11 19.45 -9.11 7.57
N GLU A 12 20.08 -9.20 8.75
CA GLU A 12 20.32 -10.49 9.43
C GLU A 12 19.24 -10.93 10.42
N GLY A 13 18.28 -10.08 10.80
CA GLY A 13 17.18 -10.41 11.72
C GLY A 13 16.00 -11.18 11.09
N LEU A 14 16.10 -11.64 9.85
CA LEU A 14 14.96 -12.09 9.02
C LEU A 14 14.68 -13.60 9.05
N HIS A 15 15.37 -14.37 9.86
CA HIS A 15 15.14 -15.82 9.92
C HIS A 15 14.47 -16.21 11.24
N ASN A 16 13.13 -16.40 11.24
CA ASN A 16 12.46 -17.50 11.93
C ASN A 16 10.92 -17.36 11.90
N GLY A 17 10.33 -17.85 10.83
CA GLY A 17 8.90 -18.15 10.75
C GLY A 17 8.70 -19.07 9.54
N ALA A 18 7.91 -20.11 9.66
CA ALA A 18 7.72 -21.19 8.70
C ALA A 18 7.20 -20.73 7.33
N LEU A 19 8.00 -20.03 6.61
CA LEU A 19 8.08 -19.65 5.20
C LEU A 19 8.90 -18.36 5.01
N GLY A 20 9.61 -17.83 6.05
CA GLY A 20 10.60 -16.76 5.91
C GLY A 20 10.10 -15.40 5.34
N VAL A 21 8.81 -15.22 5.09
CA VAL A 21 8.24 -14.02 4.48
C VAL A 21 7.54 -13.19 5.54
N SER A 22 8.26 -12.21 6.08
CA SER A 22 7.66 -11.24 6.99
C SER A 22 6.86 -10.21 6.18
N PHE A 23 5.55 -10.12 6.45
CA PHE A 23 4.71 -9.04 5.91
C PHE A 23 5.10 -7.71 6.57
N GLY A 24 5.79 -6.85 5.82
CA GLY A 24 6.34 -5.58 6.32
C GLY A 24 7.74 -5.72 6.94
N GLN A 25 8.35 -4.59 7.27
CA GLN A 25 9.65 -4.54 7.95
C GLN A 25 9.45 -4.45 9.46
N ARG A 26 10.18 -5.25 10.22
CA ARG A 26 10.33 -5.05 11.67
C ARG A 26 11.61 -4.28 11.89
N ILE A 27 11.53 -3.16 12.58
CA ILE A 27 12.68 -2.31 12.88
C ILE A 27 13.01 -2.51 14.36
N PRO A 28 14.12 -3.18 14.70
CA PRO A 28 14.55 -3.33 16.09
C PRO A 28 14.85 -1.95 16.70
N GLY A 29 14.43 -1.74 17.94
CA GLY A 29 14.66 -0.48 18.65
C GLY A 29 13.74 0.68 18.26
N LEU A 30 12.71 0.46 17.44
CA LEU A 30 11.70 1.48 17.17
C LEU A 30 10.77 1.61 18.39
N ILE A 31 10.94 2.69 19.15
CA ILE A 31 10.16 2.94 20.36
C ILE A 31 8.96 3.83 20.01
N VAL A 32 7.74 3.36 20.31
CA VAL A 32 6.50 4.11 20.17
C VAL A 32 5.78 4.13 21.53
N ASN A 33 5.47 5.31 22.03
CA ASN A 33 4.82 5.48 23.34
C ASN A 33 5.57 4.77 24.50
N GLY A 34 6.90 4.75 24.47
CA GLY A 34 7.74 4.13 25.50
C GLY A 34 7.81 2.60 25.46
N ARG A 35 7.31 1.97 24.39
CA ARG A 35 7.40 0.53 24.15
C ARG A 35 8.07 0.24 22.82
N GLU A 36 8.91 -0.80 22.79
CA GLU A 36 9.52 -1.26 21.54
C GLU A 36 8.44 -1.83 20.61
N LEU A 37 8.38 -1.29 19.39
CA LEU A 37 7.40 -1.68 18.39
C LEU A 37 7.84 -2.96 17.68
N GLN A 38 7.19 -4.08 17.97
CA GLN A 38 7.43 -5.36 17.28
C GLN A 38 6.51 -5.58 16.06
N ALA A 39 5.60 -4.64 15.79
CA ALA A 39 4.67 -4.75 14.67
C ALA A 39 5.33 -4.38 13.34
N PRO A 40 4.92 -5.02 12.24
CA PRO A 40 5.45 -4.71 10.91
C PRO A 40 5.03 -3.31 10.45
N VAL A 41 5.95 -2.62 9.78
CA VAL A 41 5.78 -1.27 9.24
C VAL A 41 6.14 -1.22 7.75
N PHE A 42 5.63 -0.21 7.04
CA PHE A 42 5.99 0.11 5.67
C PHE A 42 6.53 1.53 5.57
N ASN A 43 7.35 1.79 4.55
CA ASN A 43 7.74 3.14 4.19
C ASN A 43 6.60 3.81 3.38
N GLU A 44 6.01 4.88 3.92
CA GLU A 44 4.89 5.59 3.29
C GLU A 44 5.28 6.18 1.93
N HIS A 45 6.52 6.66 1.76
CA HIS A 45 6.97 7.19 0.47
C HIS A 45 6.95 6.12 -0.63
N GLU A 46 7.34 4.87 -0.31
CA GLU A 46 7.26 3.76 -1.26
C GLU A 46 5.80 3.41 -1.60
N VAL A 47 4.92 3.42 -0.61
CA VAL A 47 3.48 3.11 -0.82
C VAL A 47 2.82 4.18 -1.70
N ARG A 48 3.08 5.46 -1.42
CA ARG A 48 2.55 6.58 -2.22
C ARG A 48 3.10 6.57 -3.65
N ALA A 49 4.39 6.32 -3.82
CA ALA A 49 5.00 6.19 -5.14
C ALA A 49 4.40 5.00 -5.92
N ALA A 50 4.18 3.86 -5.27
CA ALA A 50 3.53 2.71 -5.90
C ALA A 50 2.08 3.03 -6.31
N ALA A 51 1.32 3.77 -5.50
CA ALA A 51 -0.01 4.23 -5.87
C ALA A 51 0.03 5.17 -7.09
N GLY A 52 1.02 6.07 -7.16
CA GLY A 52 1.25 6.95 -8.30
C GLY A 52 1.56 6.20 -9.60
N ILE A 53 2.47 5.22 -9.54
CA ILE A 53 2.79 4.37 -10.70
C ILE A 53 1.55 3.60 -11.16
N THR A 54 0.82 2.97 -10.23
CA THR A 54 -0.43 2.25 -10.51
C THR A 54 -1.46 3.19 -11.17
N MET A 55 -1.60 4.41 -10.65
CA MET A 55 -2.50 5.43 -11.21
C MET A 55 -2.13 5.78 -12.66
N VAL A 56 -0.86 6.04 -12.96
CA VAL A 56 -0.41 6.39 -14.31
C VAL A 56 -0.70 5.26 -15.30
N VAL A 57 -0.35 4.02 -14.94
CA VAL A 57 -0.62 2.85 -15.79
C VAL A 57 -2.12 2.65 -16.01
N GLY A 58 -2.92 2.80 -14.96
CA GLY A 58 -4.38 2.73 -15.03
C GLY A 58 -4.99 3.85 -15.88
N ALA A 59 -4.49 5.09 -15.76
CA ALA A 59 -4.96 6.24 -16.54
C ALA A 59 -4.69 6.06 -18.04
N VAL A 60 -3.53 5.53 -18.41
CA VAL A 60 -3.22 5.21 -19.81
C VAL A 60 -4.21 4.17 -20.36
N ALA A 61 -4.42 3.06 -19.64
CA ALA A 61 -5.38 2.03 -20.07
C ALA A 61 -6.82 2.55 -20.14
N PHE A 62 -7.21 3.42 -19.18
CA PHE A 62 -8.50 4.10 -19.19
C PHE A 62 -8.67 5.00 -20.42
N SER A 63 -7.63 5.74 -20.82
CA SER A 63 -7.66 6.61 -22.00
C SER A 63 -7.94 5.84 -23.28
N PHE A 64 -7.37 4.67 -23.47
CA PHE A 64 -7.69 3.80 -24.61
C PHE A 64 -9.16 3.35 -24.58
N ALA A 65 -9.66 2.95 -23.41
CA ALA A 65 -11.06 2.51 -23.27
C ALA A 65 -12.06 3.66 -23.44
N TYR A 66 -11.69 4.88 -23.03
CA TYR A 66 -12.57 6.05 -23.10
C TYR A 66 -12.60 6.68 -24.49
N PHE A 67 -11.43 7.01 -25.06
CA PHE A 67 -11.34 7.77 -26.32
C PHE A 67 -11.38 6.88 -27.56
N GLN A 68 -10.77 5.70 -27.51
CA GLN A 68 -10.64 4.81 -28.65
C GLN A 68 -11.61 3.62 -28.60
N HIS A 69 -12.38 3.46 -27.52
CA HIS A 69 -13.24 2.31 -27.26
C HIS A 69 -12.50 0.97 -27.32
N GLN A 70 -11.18 0.97 -27.12
CA GLN A 70 -10.33 -0.21 -27.07
C GLN A 70 -10.18 -0.69 -25.63
N TYR A 71 -10.70 -1.85 -25.32
CA TYR A 71 -10.73 -2.39 -23.94
C TYR A 71 -9.59 -3.37 -23.64
N ILE A 72 -8.82 -3.80 -24.66
CA ILE A 72 -7.70 -4.75 -24.48
C ILE A 72 -6.65 -4.22 -23.51
N PRO A 73 -6.19 -2.94 -23.58
CA PRO A 73 -5.25 -2.42 -22.58
C PRO A 73 -5.83 -2.43 -21.18
N LEU A 74 -7.13 -2.14 -21.03
CA LEU A 74 -7.79 -2.15 -19.74
C LEU A 74 -7.89 -3.57 -19.14
N GLN A 75 -8.16 -4.59 -19.98
CA GLN A 75 -8.16 -6.00 -19.57
C GLN A 75 -6.77 -6.43 -19.08
N ALA A 76 -5.72 -6.12 -19.85
CA ALA A 76 -4.35 -6.47 -19.50
C ALA A 76 -3.93 -5.82 -18.19
N VAL A 77 -4.21 -4.52 -18.01
CA VAL A 77 -3.87 -3.76 -16.81
C VAL A 77 -4.68 -4.23 -15.60
N ALA A 78 -5.97 -4.53 -15.75
CA ALA A 78 -6.80 -5.08 -14.67
C ALA A 78 -6.25 -6.43 -14.18
N SER A 79 -5.87 -7.32 -15.09
CA SER A 79 -5.27 -8.62 -14.75
C SER A 79 -3.90 -8.47 -14.10
N PHE A 80 -3.09 -7.53 -14.59
CA PHE A 80 -1.80 -7.21 -13.95
C PHE A 80 -1.99 -6.67 -12.53
N PHE A 81 -2.95 -5.76 -12.31
CA PHE A 81 -3.23 -5.22 -10.98
C PHE A 81 -3.80 -6.27 -10.02
N LEU A 82 -4.57 -7.23 -10.53
CA LEU A 82 -5.03 -8.36 -9.72
C LEU A 82 -3.84 -9.13 -9.12
N LEU A 83 -2.84 -9.47 -9.95
CA LEU A 83 -1.60 -10.13 -9.49
C LEU A 83 -0.78 -9.23 -8.56
N GLU A 84 -0.66 -7.97 -8.90
CA GLU A 84 0.07 -6.97 -8.11
C GLU A 84 -0.52 -6.85 -6.70
N PHE A 85 -1.84 -6.68 -6.55
CA PHE A 85 -2.50 -6.59 -5.26
C PHE A 85 -2.49 -7.92 -4.50
N LEU A 86 -2.57 -9.05 -5.21
CA LEU A 86 -2.43 -10.36 -4.60
C LEU A 86 -1.05 -10.50 -3.93
N ILE A 87 0.03 -10.14 -4.63
CA ILE A 87 1.38 -10.17 -4.09
C ILE A 87 1.50 -9.21 -2.90
N ARG A 88 0.94 -7.99 -2.99
CA ARG A 88 0.97 -7.01 -1.89
C ARG A 88 0.27 -7.52 -0.64
N VAL A 89 -0.87 -8.19 -0.77
CA VAL A 89 -1.65 -8.71 0.37
C VAL A 89 -0.99 -9.93 1.00
N THR A 90 -0.36 -10.80 0.19
CA THR A 90 0.26 -12.06 0.65
C THR A 90 1.68 -11.85 1.16
N PHE A 91 2.54 -11.25 0.35
CA PHE A 91 3.98 -11.14 0.62
C PHE A 91 4.42 -9.72 1.01
N GLY A 92 3.56 -8.72 0.78
CA GLY A 92 3.87 -7.32 1.02
C GLY A 92 4.40 -6.58 -0.22
N ILE A 93 4.44 -5.23 -0.13
CA ILE A 93 4.80 -4.35 -1.24
C ILE A 93 6.24 -4.57 -1.74
N ARG A 94 7.13 -5.07 -0.88
CA ARG A 94 8.55 -5.31 -1.22
C ARG A 94 8.73 -6.27 -2.39
N TYR A 95 7.82 -7.24 -2.52
CA TYR A 95 7.89 -8.30 -3.53
C TYR A 95 7.06 -8.00 -4.78
N SER A 96 6.28 -6.93 -4.77
CA SER A 96 5.47 -6.55 -5.92
C SER A 96 6.30 -5.79 -6.96
N PRO A 97 6.10 -6.03 -8.28
CA PRO A 97 6.81 -5.34 -9.36
C PRO A 97 6.74 -3.82 -9.24
N VAL A 98 5.55 -3.28 -9.00
CA VAL A 98 5.33 -1.83 -8.83
C VAL A 98 5.97 -1.35 -7.52
N GLY A 99 5.95 -2.15 -6.45
CA GLY A 99 6.62 -1.83 -5.20
C GLY A 99 8.13 -1.75 -5.35
N MET A 100 8.74 -2.66 -6.12
CA MET A 100 10.17 -2.60 -6.43
C MET A 100 10.55 -1.34 -7.22
N ALA A 101 9.75 -0.96 -8.22
CA ALA A 101 9.92 0.29 -8.96
C ALA A 101 9.78 1.51 -8.06
N ALA A 102 8.77 1.53 -7.19
CA ALA A 102 8.54 2.61 -6.22
C ALA A 102 9.72 2.76 -5.24
N ARG A 103 10.24 1.64 -4.73
CA ARG A 103 11.41 1.62 -3.85
C ARG A 103 12.67 2.17 -4.54
N LEU A 104 12.88 1.81 -5.81
CA LEU A 104 14.00 2.34 -6.58
C LEU A 104 13.88 3.86 -6.76
N LEU A 105 12.66 4.34 -7.03
CA LEU A 105 12.36 5.77 -7.20
C LEU A 105 12.57 6.55 -5.89
N MET A 106 12.16 5.98 -4.75
CA MET A 106 12.21 6.64 -3.43
C MET A 106 13.48 6.33 -2.62
N ARG A 107 14.48 5.68 -3.21
CA ARG A 107 15.70 5.23 -2.50
C ARG A 107 16.48 6.33 -1.79
N ASN A 108 16.37 7.58 -2.25
CA ASN A 108 17.09 8.73 -1.71
C ASN A 108 16.27 9.54 -0.69
N GLN A 109 15.01 9.14 -0.43
CA GLN A 109 14.13 9.78 0.53
C GLN A 109 14.33 9.18 1.92
N ALA A 110 14.26 10.01 2.96
CA ALA A 110 14.23 9.53 4.33
C ALA A 110 12.95 8.69 4.55
N PRO A 111 13.05 7.49 5.14
CA PRO A 111 11.89 6.62 5.31
C PRO A 111 10.90 7.21 6.31
N GLN A 112 9.62 7.20 5.96
CA GLN A 112 8.50 7.53 6.84
C GLN A 112 7.74 6.24 7.14
N TRP A 113 7.75 5.82 8.41
CA TRP A 113 7.20 4.53 8.77
C TRP A 113 5.72 4.62 9.13
N VAL A 114 4.92 3.70 8.59
CA VAL A 114 3.49 3.57 8.85
C VAL A 114 3.12 2.13 9.18
N SER A 115 2.06 1.94 9.96
CA SER A 115 1.59 0.62 10.34
C SER A 115 1.18 -0.23 9.13
N ALA A 116 1.62 -1.49 9.11
CA ALA A 116 1.33 -2.41 8.02
C ALA A 116 -0.12 -2.94 8.03
N LYS A 117 -0.78 -3.07 9.19
CA LYS A 117 -2.13 -3.63 9.31
C LYS A 117 -3.20 -2.84 8.54
N PRO A 118 -3.36 -1.52 8.72
CA PRO A 118 -4.33 -0.72 7.96
C PRO A 118 -4.04 -0.74 6.45
N LYS A 119 -2.77 -0.73 6.06
CA LYS A 119 -2.36 -0.79 4.65
C LYS A 119 -2.72 -2.15 4.02
N ARG A 120 -2.50 -3.25 4.74
CA ARG A 120 -2.93 -4.58 4.29
C ARG A 120 -4.42 -4.66 4.07
N PHE A 121 -5.21 -4.11 4.99
CA PHE A 121 -6.66 -4.02 4.86
C PHE A 121 -7.07 -3.22 3.61
N ALA A 122 -6.46 -2.06 3.38
CA ALA A 122 -6.70 -1.24 2.19
C ALA A 122 -6.36 -2.00 0.89
N TRP A 123 -5.23 -2.73 0.85
CA TRP A 123 -4.85 -3.54 -0.31
C TRP A 123 -5.77 -4.75 -0.53
N THR A 124 -6.37 -5.30 0.53
CA THR A 124 -7.39 -6.36 0.40
C THR A 124 -8.65 -5.83 -0.30
N ILE A 125 -9.07 -4.59 0.02
CA ILE A 125 -10.15 -3.93 -0.72
C ILE A 125 -9.73 -3.72 -2.17
N GLY A 126 -8.51 -3.22 -2.42
CA GLY A 126 -7.94 -3.06 -3.76
C GLY A 126 -7.92 -4.37 -4.56
N LEU A 127 -7.57 -5.49 -3.92
CA LEU A 127 -7.60 -6.82 -4.53
C LEU A 127 -9.02 -7.21 -4.95
N GLY A 128 -10.02 -6.98 -4.09
CA GLY A 128 -11.43 -7.23 -4.41
C GLY A 128 -11.91 -6.42 -5.61
N ILE A 129 -11.54 -5.14 -5.68
CA ILE A 129 -11.87 -4.26 -6.80
C ILE A 129 -11.15 -4.72 -8.08
N ALA A 130 -9.86 -5.08 -8.01
CA ALA A 130 -9.10 -5.57 -9.14
C ALA A 130 -9.67 -6.89 -9.69
N LEU A 131 -10.12 -7.80 -8.80
CA LEU A 131 -10.80 -9.03 -9.18
C LEU A 131 -12.11 -8.73 -9.91
N ALA A 132 -12.96 -7.88 -9.35
CA ALA A 132 -14.22 -7.48 -9.97
C ALA A 132 -14.00 -6.84 -11.35
N MET A 133 -13.00 -5.95 -11.45
CA MET A 133 -12.63 -5.30 -12.71
C MET A 133 -12.12 -6.30 -13.76
N THR A 134 -11.31 -7.27 -13.33
CA THR A 134 -10.82 -8.34 -14.21
C THR A 134 -11.99 -9.20 -14.73
N ILE A 135 -12.94 -9.58 -13.88
CA ILE A 135 -14.13 -10.34 -14.27
C ILE A 135 -14.97 -9.52 -15.26
N ILE A 136 -15.29 -8.27 -14.95
CA ILE A 136 -16.13 -7.39 -15.77
C ILE A 136 -15.52 -7.22 -17.17
N THR A 137 -14.23 -6.91 -17.24
CA THR A 137 -13.57 -6.64 -18.53
C THR A 137 -13.40 -7.91 -19.37
N ASN A 138 -13.13 -9.05 -18.76
CA ASN A 138 -12.99 -10.34 -19.47
C ASN A 138 -14.33 -10.98 -19.84
N SER A 139 -15.41 -10.67 -19.13
CA SER A 139 -16.79 -11.11 -19.51
C SER A 139 -17.35 -10.35 -20.72
N GLY A 140 -16.56 -9.48 -21.35
CA GLY A 140 -17.01 -8.72 -22.51
C GLY A 140 -17.92 -7.53 -22.20
N ILE A 141 -18.12 -7.20 -20.92
CA ILE A 141 -18.90 -6.02 -20.52
C ILE A 141 -18.14 -4.76 -20.93
N ARG A 142 -18.77 -3.94 -21.74
CA ARG A 142 -18.21 -2.70 -22.31
C ARG A 142 -19.05 -1.50 -21.88
N GLY A 143 -18.55 -0.29 -22.15
CA GLY A 143 -19.30 0.95 -21.94
C GLY A 143 -19.10 1.56 -20.56
N TRP A 144 -20.17 1.98 -19.91
CA TRP A 144 -20.10 2.82 -18.69
C TRP A 144 -19.57 2.08 -17.46
N THR A 145 -19.96 0.81 -17.27
CA THR A 145 -19.60 0.02 -16.07
C THR A 145 -18.09 -0.06 -15.83
N PRO A 146 -17.25 -0.59 -16.76
CA PRO A 146 -15.81 -0.65 -16.53
C PRO A 146 -15.17 0.73 -16.45
N ARG A 147 -15.70 1.73 -17.15
CA ARG A 147 -15.18 3.11 -17.12
C ARG A 147 -15.40 3.79 -15.77
N SER A 148 -16.60 3.72 -15.22
CA SER A 148 -16.92 4.32 -13.91
C SER A 148 -16.13 3.65 -12.79
N MET A 149 -16.01 2.32 -12.83
CA MET A 149 -15.20 1.60 -11.84
C MET A 149 -13.72 1.98 -11.92
N CYS A 150 -13.18 2.14 -13.14
CA CYS A 150 -11.81 2.61 -13.33
C CYS A 150 -11.61 4.03 -12.80
N LEU A 151 -12.56 4.95 -13.04
CA LEU A 151 -12.52 6.31 -12.49
C LEU A 151 -12.48 6.32 -10.97
N VAL A 152 -13.29 5.50 -10.32
CA VAL A 152 -13.26 5.36 -8.84
C VAL A 152 -11.88 4.89 -8.37
N CYS A 153 -11.30 3.87 -9.03
CA CYS A 153 -9.96 3.39 -8.71
C CYS A 153 -8.90 4.47 -8.89
N LEU A 154 -8.93 5.20 -10.02
CA LEU A 154 -7.99 6.29 -10.30
C LEU A 154 -8.08 7.40 -9.26
N THR A 155 -9.30 7.77 -8.85
CA THR A 155 -9.52 8.76 -7.80
C THR A 155 -8.93 8.30 -6.47
N MET A 156 -9.15 7.03 -6.08
CA MET A 156 -8.56 6.47 -4.86
C MET A 156 -7.03 6.47 -4.90
N MET A 157 -6.43 6.07 -6.04
CA MET A 157 -4.98 6.09 -6.21
C MET A 157 -4.42 7.52 -6.20
N TRP A 158 -5.14 8.47 -6.77
CA TRP A 158 -4.78 9.89 -6.72
C TRP A 158 -4.78 10.44 -5.30
N LEU A 159 -5.84 10.15 -4.51
CA LEU A 159 -5.93 10.56 -3.10
C LEU A 159 -4.76 10.01 -2.28
N GLU A 160 -4.41 8.76 -2.48
CA GLU A 160 -3.30 8.13 -1.76
C GLU A 160 -1.94 8.68 -2.22
N SER A 161 -1.71 8.82 -3.52
CA SER A 161 -0.44 9.29 -4.07
C SER A 161 -0.18 10.77 -3.80
N ALA A 162 -1.16 11.65 -4.13
CA ALA A 162 -1.00 13.09 -4.04
C ALA A 162 -1.19 13.61 -2.61
N LEU A 163 -2.26 13.18 -1.93
CA LEU A 163 -2.65 13.71 -0.62
C LEU A 163 -2.19 12.81 0.55
N GLY A 164 -1.69 11.61 0.28
CA GLY A 164 -1.38 10.63 1.34
C GLY A 164 -2.64 10.08 2.04
N LEU A 165 -3.82 10.30 1.46
CA LEU A 165 -5.09 9.89 2.05
C LEU A 165 -5.44 8.46 1.62
N CYS A 166 -5.19 7.51 2.52
CA CYS A 166 -5.61 6.12 2.33
C CYS A 166 -7.03 5.92 2.86
N LEU A 167 -8.03 5.89 1.93
CA LEU A 167 -9.44 5.68 2.31
C LEU A 167 -9.66 4.34 3.02
N GLY A 168 -8.97 3.28 2.59
CA GLY A 168 -9.02 1.98 3.25
C GLY A 168 -8.48 2.02 4.68
N CYS A 169 -7.41 2.81 4.93
CA CYS A 169 -6.87 3.00 6.27
C CYS A 169 -7.85 3.77 7.16
N LYS A 170 -8.55 4.81 6.63
CA LYS A 170 -9.60 5.53 7.36
C LYS A 170 -10.77 4.62 7.71
N LEU A 171 -11.18 3.78 6.76
CA LEU A 171 -12.24 2.79 6.99
C LEU A 171 -11.83 1.78 8.06
N TYR A 172 -10.58 1.28 8.01
CA TYR A 172 -10.03 0.42 9.05
C TYR A 172 -10.11 1.06 10.44
N GLY A 173 -9.63 2.29 10.58
CA GLY A 173 -9.68 3.03 11.84
C GLY A 173 -11.10 3.29 12.34
N TRP A 174 -12.07 3.51 11.43
CA TRP A 174 -13.47 3.64 11.79
C TRP A 174 -14.07 2.31 12.30
N LEU A 175 -13.77 1.19 11.65
CA LEU A 175 -14.19 -0.15 12.07
C LEU A 175 -13.57 -0.53 13.42
N ALA A 176 -12.30 -0.22 13.62
CA ALA A 176 -11.60 -0.45 14.89
C ALA A 176 -12.21 0.37 16.04
N ARG A 177 -12.58 1.65 15.79
CA ARG A 177 -13.30 2.47 16.79
C ARG A 177 -14.67 1.91 17.16
N ARG A 178 -15.33 1.21 16.22
CA ARG A 178 -16.61 0.53 16.48
C ARG A 178 -16.48 -0.84 17.16
N GLY A 179 -15.26 -1.30 17.41
CA GLY A 179 -15.00 -2.59 18.04
C GLY A 179 -15.18 -3.80 17.12
N TRP A 180 -15.33 -3.59 15.79
CA TRP A 180 -15.49 -4.69 14.82
C TRP A 180 -14.15 -5.34 14.45
N ILE A 181 -13.05 -4.64 14.70
CA ILE A 181 -11.68 -5.13 14.51
C ILE A 181 -10.95 -4.98 15.84
N ALA A 182 -10.23 -6.02 16.26
CA ALA A 182 -9.43 -5.98 17.48
C ALA A 182 -8.36 -4.88 17.37
N LYS A 183 -8.35 -3.96 18.33
CA LYS A 183 -7.31 -2.94 18.44
C LYS A 183 -6.02 -3.58 18.91
N ASP A 184 -4.93 -3.24 18.26
CA ASP A 184 -3.59 -3.58 18.71
C ASP A 184 -3.02 -2.33 19.38
N ASP A 185 -3.07 -2.27 20.71
CA ASP A 185 -2.77 -1.08 21.52
C ASP A 185 -1.35 -0.51 21.31
N ALA A 186 -0.46 -1.28 20.69
CA ALA A 186 0.92 -0.88 20.46
C ALA A 186 1.17 -0.09 19.16
N VAL A 187 0.24 -0.06 18.20
CA VAL A 187 0.50 0.42 16.83
C VAL A 187 -0.59 1.34 16.28
N GLU A 188 -1.72 1.47 16.94
CA GLU A 188 -2.87 2.21 16.39
C GLU A 188 -2.86 3.67 16.80
N VAL A 189 -1.95 4.44 16.23
CA VAL A 189 -2.12 5.89 16.12
C VAL A 189 -2.49 6.24 14.69
N CYS A 190 -3.68 5.83 14.27
CA CYS A 190 -4.35 6.42 13.12
C CYS A 190 -5.12 7.66 13.61
N ALA A 191 -4.41 8.70 14.03
CA ALA A 191 -5.00 10.02 14.24
C ALA A 191 -5.01 10.73 12.87
N ASP A 192 -6.20 11.19 12.46
CA ASP A 192 -6.43 12.10 11.33
C ASP A 192 -5.96 11.68 9.93
N GLY A 193 -5.96 10.38 9.63
CA GLY A 193 -5.87 9.92 8.24
C GLY A 193 -4.51 9.49 7.74
N SER A 194 -3.44 9.72 8.47
CA SER A 194 -2.15 9.06 8.31
C SER A 194 -1.94 8.09 9.47
N CYS A 195 -1.67 6.83 9.16
CA CYS A 195 -1.26 5.84 10.16
C CYS A 195 0.24 6.01 10.42
N GLU A 196 0.66 7.23 10.74
CA GLU A 196 2.05 7.52 11.09
C GLU A 196 2.37 6.90 12.44
N VAL A 197 3.51 6.24 12.50
CA VAL A 197 4.11 5.85 13.77
C VAL A 197 4.78 7.10 14.32
N PRO A 198 4.29 7.67 15.46
CA PRO A 198 4.92 8.86 16.03
C PRO A 198 6.34 8.51 16.43
N TRP A 199 7.32 9.13 15.78
CA TRP A 199 8.71 9.08 16.20
C TRP A 199 8.79 9.69 17.59
N ALA A 200 9.36 8.98 18.54
CA ALA A 200 9.85 9.63 19.73
C ALA A 200 10.84 10.70 19.25
N LYS A 201 10.47 11.98 19.33
CA LYS A 201 11.41 13.06 19.18
C LYS A 201 12.57 12.73 20.12
N GLU A 202 13.78 12.67 19.56
CA GLU A 202 15.01 12.44 20.29
C GLU A 202 14.96 13.11 21.65
N VAL A 203 15.16 12.30 22.67
CA VAL A 203 15.53 12.81 23.99
C VAL A 203 16.91 13.43 23.82
N GLN A 204 16.94 14.76 23.75
CA GLN A 204 18.18 15.54 23.90
C GLN A 204 18.71 15.34 25.31
#